data_af88079dd8e3fafcab94be77239e3d12
#
_entry.id   af88079dd8e3fafcab94be77239e3d12
#
_cell.length_a   1.000
_cell.length_b   1.000
_cell.length_c   1.000
_cell.angle_alpha   90.00
_cell.angle_beta   90.00
_cell.angle_gamma   90.00
#
_symmetry.space_group_name_H-M   'P 1'
#
loop_
_entity.id
_entity.type
_entity.pdbx_description
1 polymer ?
#
loop_
_entity_poly.entity_id
_entity_poly.type
_entity_poly.pdbx_seq_one_letter_code
_entity_poly.pdbx_strand_id
1 'polypeptide(L)'
;MDEQIRAIEDTKVKIKKRKGVISFMKTFPHFSVAIENMLPPASEGGDKLEIRDMVDEAYQRINKAMFESLKVIAKESPTVMASQGQGDPEDKEALNYHILLIENMNHYMEEVDARSVNVLEFWKGKAQDEYSEHMSLYVDAVIRRPLGKLLVSKQPHLTSLHLT
;
A
#
# COMPACT_ATOMS: atom_id res chain seq x y z
N MET A 1 -19.28 7.94 10.27
CA MET A 1 -18.53 6.90 9.51
C MET A 1 -18.56 7.16 8.01
N ASP A 2 -19.70 7.39 7.38
CA ASP A 2 -19.80 7.67 5.92
C ASP A 2 -19.04 8.93 5.51
N GLU A 3 -18.95 9.92 6.39
CA GLU A 3 -18.18 11.13 6.17
C GLU A 3 -16.67 10.88 6.11
N GLN A 4 -16.15 9.95 6.90
CA GLN A 4 -14.76 9.51 6.86
C GLN A 4 -14.45 8.80 5.54
N ILE A 5 -15.36 7.97 5.04
CA ILE A 5 -15.21 7.28 3.76
C ILE A 5 -15.24 8.30 2.61
N ARG A 6 -16.15 9.27 2.64
CA ARG A 6 -16.17 10.38 1.66
C ARG A 6 -14.89 11.21 1.67
N ALA A 7 -14.37 11.53 2.87
CA ALA A 7 -13.10 12.26 2.98
C ALA A 7 -11.93 11.47 2.37
N ILE A 8 -11.92 10.15 2.49
CA ILE A 8 -10.94 9.28 1.84
C ILE A 8 -11.11 9.30 0.31
N GLU A 9 -12.35 9.23 -0.16
CA GLU A 9 -12.67 9.29 -1.60
C GLU A 9 -12.35 10.64 -2.21
N ASP A 10 -12.67 11.75 -1.53
CA ASP A 10 -12.31 13.10 -1.95
C ASP A 10 -10.80 13.32 -2.02
N THR A 11 -10.03 12.57 -1.23
CA THR A 11 -8.56 12.61 -1.28
C THR A 11 -8.04 12.09 -2.61
N LYS A 12 -8.71 11.13 -3.25
CA LYS A 12 -8.36 10.62 -4.58
C LYS A 12 -8.35 11.72 -5.65
N VAL A 13 -9.31 12.63 -5.59
CA VAL A 13 -9.52 13.67 -6.62
C VAL A 13 -8.52 14.82 -6.51
N LYS A 14 -8.02 15.11 -5.29
CA LYS A 14 -7.19 16.30 -5.02
C LYS A 14 -5.68 16.08 -5.22
N ILE A 15 -5.24 14.84 -5.44
CA ILE A 15 -3.81 14.51 -5.41
C ILE A 15 -3.21 14.49 -6.81
N LYS A 16 -2.67 15.64 -7.25
CA LYS A 16 -1.94 15.75 -8.53
C LYS A 16 -0.46 15.33 -8.47
N LYS A 17 0.16 15.31 -7.30
CA LYS A 17 1.57 14.89 -7.10
C LYS A 17 1.74 14.37 -5.67
N ARG A 18 2.07 13.09 -5.49
CA ARG A 18 2.36 12.59 -4.17
C ARG A 18 3.59 11.71 -4.11
N LYS A 19 4.42 12.06 -3.12
CA LYS A 19 5.49 11.22 -2.61
C LYS A 19 5.19 10.92 -1.14
N GLY A 20 5.42 9.68 -0.71
CA GLY A 20 5.36 9.29 0.70
C GLY A 20 3.98 8.86 1.20
N VAL A 21 3.89 8.79 2.51
CA VAL A 21 2.74 8.21 3.22
C VAL A 21 1.52 9.12 3.16
N ILE A 22 0.39 8.56 2.77
CA ILE A 22 -0.89 9.24 2.58
C ILE A 22 -1.56 9.49 3.94
N SER A 23 -2.22 10.66 4.07
CA SER A 23 -2.74 11.13 5.35
C SER A 23 -3.66 10.14 6.05
N PHE A 24 -4.59 9.50 5.32
CA PHE A 24 -5.51 8.56 5.95
C PHE A 24 -4.81 7.29 6.46
N MET A 25 -3.71 6.86 5.84
CA MET A 25 -2.90 5.73 6.34
C MET A 25 -2.20 6.06 7.67
N LYS A 26 -1.88 7.34 7.89
CA LYS A 26 -1.32 7.84 9.15
C LYS A 26 -2.38 8.04 10.23
N THR A 27 -3.52 8.63 9.88
CA THR A 27 -4.48 9.13 10.87
C THR A 27 -5.44 8.07 11.36
N PHE A 28 -5.77 7.06 10.54
CA PHE A 28 -6.79 6.09 10.90
C PHE A 28 -6.42 5.22 12.12
N PRO A 29 -5.19 4.70 12.28
CA PRO A 29 -4.83 3.97 13.50
C PRO A 29 -4.95 4.82 14.78
N HIS A 30 -4.63 6.12 14.72
CA HIS A 30 -4.86 7.04 15.85
C HIS A 30 -6.34 7.22 16.17
N PHE A 31 -7.15 7.37 15.12
CA PHE A 31 -8.59 7.52 15.25
C PHE A 31 -9.22 6.27 15.87
N SER A 32 -8.75 5.08 15.50
CA SER A 32 -9.20 3.81 16.07
C SER A 32 -8.94 3.72 17.57
N VAL A 33 -7.75 4.16 18.04
CA VAL A 33 -7.47 4.25 19.48
C VAL A 33 -8.47 5.13 20.21
N ALA A 34 -8.78 6.30 19.64
CA ALA A 34 -9.73 7.22 20.26
C ALA A 34 -11.14 6.60 20.35
N ILE A 35 -11.58 5.86 19.33
CA ILE A 35 -12.86 5.14 19.35
C ILE A 35 -12.84 4.03 20.41
N GLU A 36 -11.80 3.18 20.44
CA GLU A 36 -11.70 2.10 21.41
C GLU A 36 -11.75 2.63 22.85
N ASN A 37 -11.13 3.76 23.12
CA ASN A 37 -11.17 4.40 24.44
C ASN A 37 -12.55 4.97 24.83
N MET A 38 -13.42 5.21 23.86
CA MET A 38 -14.79 5.69 24.11
C MET A 38 -15.80 4.55 24.21
N LEU A 39 -15.45 3.37 23.74
CA LEU A 39 -16.35 2.22 23.82
C LEU A 39 -16.47 1.71 25.25
N PRO A 40 -17.67 1.39 25.72
CA PRO A 40 -17.86 0.80 27.04
C PRO A 40 -17.22 -0.60 27.08
N PRO A 41 -16.72 -1.04 28.26
CA PRO A 41 -16.16 -2.38 28.41
C PRO A 41 -17.18 -3.46 28.07
N ALA A 42 -16.74 -4.56 27.45
CA ALA A 42 -17.56 -5.63 26.90
C ALA A 42 -18.48 -6.38 27.93
N SER A 43 -18.30 -6.09 29.22
CA SER A 43 -18.96 -6.81 30.34
C SER A 43 -20.39 -6.36 30.69
N GLU A 44 -20.98 -5.38 30.00
CA GLU A 44 -22.24 -4.79 30.43
C GLU A 44 -23.30 -4.72 29.31
N GLY A 45 -24.21 -5.71 29.22
CA GLY A 45 -25.54 -5.64 28.60
C GLY A 45 -25.64 -5.68 27.05
N GLY A 46 -26.80 -6.16 26.56
CA GLY A 46 -27.05 -6.47 25.15
C GLY A 46 -26.92 -5.32 24.14
N ASP A 47 -27.33 -4.08 24.51
CA ASP A 47 -27.25 -2.91 23.62
C ASP A 47 -25.81 -2.52 23.25
N LYS A 48 -24.85 -2.95 24.06
CA LYS A 48 -23.41 -2.67 23.86
C LYS A 48 -22.77 -3.60 22.83
N LEU A 49 -23.30 -4.80 22.67
CA LEU A 49 -22.88 -5.73 21.63
C LEU A 49 -23.24 -5.17 20.26
N GLU A 50 -24.41 -4.59 20.12
CA GLU A 50 -24.85 -3.95 18.87
C GLU A 50 -23.93 -2.76 18.48
N ILE A 51 -23.55 -1.92 19.45
CA ILE A 51 -22.61 -0.82 19.23
C ILE A 51 -21.24 -1.36 18.79
N ARG A 52 -20.77 -2.44 19.42
CA ARG A 52 -19.50 -3.07 19.04
C ARG A 52 -19.53 -3.58 17.61
N ASP A 53 -20.58 -4.31 17.24
CA ASP A 53 -20.75 -4.85 15.89
C ASP A 53 -20.79 -3.73 14.84
N MET A 54 -21.50 -2.63 15.13
CA MET A 54 -21.53 -1.45 14.25
C MET A 54 -20.14 -0.82 14.07
N VAL A 55 -19.36 -0.71 15.13
CA VAL A 55 -17.99 -0.16 15.07
C VAL A 55 -17.07 -1.09 14.30
N ASP A 56 -17.16 -2.39 14.54
CA ASP A 56 -16.33 -3.38 13.83
C ASP A 56 -16.66 -3.43 12.33
N GLU A 57 -17.94 -3.35 11.96
CA GLU A 57 -18.36 -3.21 10.55
C GLU A 57 -17.80 -1.92 9.94
N ALA A 58 -17.86 -0.82 10.68
CA ALA A 58 -17.29 0.46 10.22
C ALA A 58 -15.77 0.37 10.02
N TYR A 59 -15.03 -0.29 10.90
CA TYR A 59 -13.59 -0.53 10.71
C TYR A 59 -13.32 -1.33 9.44
N GLN A 60 -14.12 -2.37 9.17
CA GLN A 60 -13.99 -3.15 7.94
C GLN A 60 -14.19 -2.28 6.70
N ARG A 61 -15.26 -1.50 6.66
CA ARG A 61 -15.59 -0.61 5.53
C ARG A 61 -14.53 0.46 5.31
N ILE A 62 -14.03 1.09 6.38
CA ILE A 62 -13.02 2.15 6.28
C ILE A 62 -11.69 1.58 5.79
N ASN A 63 -11.19 0.51 6.39
CA ASN A 63 -9.93 -0.10 5.97
C ASN A 63 -9.97 -0.56 4.51
N LYS A 64 -11.08 -1.21 4.10
CA LYS A 64 -11.29 -1.59 2.70
C LYS A 64 -11.20 -0.38 1.78
N ALA A 65 -11.93 0.71 2.10
CA ALA A 65 -11.92 1.93 1.30
C ALA A 65 -10.53 2.58 1.26
N MET A 66 -9.80 2.56 2.37
CA MET A 66 -8.41 3.07 2.44
C MET A 66 -7.48 2.30 1.50
N PHE A 67 -7.48 0.98 1.55
CA PHE A 67 -6.60 0.14 0.76
C PHE A 67 -6.93 0.21 -0.73
N GLU A 68 -8.22 0.21 -1.09
CA GLU A 68 -8.67 0.40 -2.46
C GLU A 68 -8.29 1.79 -3.00
N SER A 69 -8.49 2.83 -2.18
CA SER A 69 -8.14 4.21 -2.54
C SER A 69 -6.64 4.39 -2.72
N LEU A 70 -5.82 3.76 -1.87
CA LEU A 70 -4.37 3.78 -2.01
C LEU A 70 -3.92 3.20 -3.36
N LYS A 71 -4.50 2.08 -3.78
CA LYS A 71 -4.20 1.46 -5.08
C LYS A 71 -4.57 2.36 -6.26
N VAL A 72 -5.70 3.06 -6.18
CA VAL A 72 -6.12 4.03 -7.21
C VAL A 72 -5.14 5.20 -7.25
N ILE A 73 -4.83 5.80 -6.10
CA ILE A 73 -3.88 6.91 -5.99
C ILE A 73 -2.49 6.51 -6.51
N ALA A 74 -2.05 5.31 -6.21
CA ALA A 74 -0.76 4.80 -6.68
C ALA A 74 -0.70 4.68 -8.21
N LYS A 75 -1.81 4.27 -8.85
CA LYS A 75 -1.93 4.19 -10.32
C LYS A 75 -1.99 5.56 -11.00
N GLU A 76 -2.62 6.54 -10.35
CA GLU A 76 -2.81 7.88 -10.90
C GLU A 76 -1.65 8.83 -10.58
N SER A 77 -0.67 8.39 -9.80
CA SER A 77 0.49 9.22 -9.41
C SER A 77 1.42 9.42 -10.63
N PRO A 78 1.47 10.61 -11.23
CA PRO A 78 2.33 10.83 -12.38
C PRO A 78 3.80 10.72 -11.98
N THR A 79 4.58 10.11 -12.85
CA THR A 79 6.02 9.94 -12.70
C THR A 79 6.71 11.31 -12.70
N VAL A 80 7.09 11.83 -11.55
CA VAL A 80 7.82 13.12 -11.43
C VAL A 80 9.23 13.04 -12.03
N MET A 81 9.68 11.88 -12.45
CA MET A 81 11.02 11.60 -12.97
C MET A 81 11.10 11.47 -14.50
N ALA A 82 10.12 11.96 -15.25
CA ALA A 82 10.16 11.90 -16.72
C ALA A 82 11.22 12.79 -17.37
N SER A 83 12.04 13.51 -16.63
CA SER A 83 12.94 14.53 -17.19
C SER A 83 14.44 14.23 -17.17
N GLN A 84 14.93 13.17 -16.55
CA GLN A 84 16.38 12.86 -16.62
C GLN A 84 16.68 11.38 -16.36
N GLY A 85 16.63 10.53 -17.38
CA GLY A 85 17.20 9.19 -17.29
C GLY A 85 16.69 8.25 -18.39
N GLN A 86 17.62 7.56 -19.04
CA GLN A 86 17.39 6.48 -20.00
C GLN A 86 16.69 5.31 -19.31
N GLY A 87 15.37 5.23 -19.42
CA GLY A 87 14.56 4.10 -18.96
C GLY A 87 13.16 4.24 -19.53
N ASP A 88 12.51 3.12 -19.80
CA ASP A 88 11.15 3.10 -20.31
C ASP A 88 10.22 3.82 -19.32
N PRO A 89 9.39 4.78 -19.77
CA PRO A 89 8.41 5.45 -18.90
C PRO A 89 7.47 4.48 -18.18
N GLU A 90 7.06 3.40 -18.83
CA GLU A 90 6.20 2.36 -18.27
C GLU A 90 6.85 1.63 -17.08
N ASP A 91 8.15 1.31 -17.18
CA ASP A 91 8.90 0.68 -16.08
C ASP A 91 9.00 1.60 -14.85
N LYS A 92 9.17 2.90 -15.07
CA LYS A 92 9.26 3.90 -13.99
C LYS A 92 7.92 4.09 -13.27
N GLU A 93 6.83 4.07 -14.03
CA GLU A 93 5.48 4.20 -13.47
C GLU A 93 5.13 2.98 -12.60
N ALA A 94 5.42 1.79 -13.09
CA ALA A 94 5.26 0.56 -12.33
C ALA A 94 6.08 0.54 -11.04
N LEU A 95 7.33 1.02 -11.07
CA LEU A 95 8.17 1.12 -9.88
C LEU A 95 7.61 2.10 -8.84
N ASN A 96 7.14 3.27 -9.27
CA ASN A 96 6.53 4.25 -8.37
C ASN A 96 5.25 3.73 -7.74
N TYR A 97 4.44 2.97 -8.48
CA TYR A 97 3.27 2.29 -7.96
C TYR A 97 3.63 1.36 -6.79
N HIS A 98 4.63 0.50 -6.99
CA HIS A 98 5.07 -0.42 -5.95
C HIS A 98 5.66 0.30 -4.73
N ILE A 99 6.50 1.32 -4.94
CA ILE A 99 7.10 2.10 -3.85
C ILE A 99 6.01 2.74 -2.99
N LEU A 100 5.00 3.37 -3.60
CA LEU A 100 3.93 4.02 -2.85
C LEU A 100 3.15 3.03 -1.98
N LEU A 101 2.85 1.85 -2.51
CA LEU A 101 2.17 0.80 -1.75
C LEU A 101 3.04 0.27 -0.60
N ILE A 102 4.30 -0.04 -0.87
CA ILE A 102 5.27 -0.52 0.13
C ILE A 102 5.37 0.48 1.30
N GLU A 103 5.61 1.76 1.01
CA GLU A 103 5.75 2.80 2.04
C GLU A 103 4.49 2.94 2.89
N ASN A 104 3.32 2.94 2.27
CA ASN A 104 2.06 3.13 2.98
C ASN A 104 1.65 1.91 3.80
N MET A 105 1.83 0.70 3.28
CA MET A 105 1.53 -0.52 4.01
C MET A 105 2.48 -0.71 5.20
N ASN A 106 3.78 -0.45 5.02
CA ASN A 106 4.75 -0.47 6.11
C ASN A 106 4.37 0.51 7.21
N HIS A 107 4.07 1.75 6.85
CA HIS A 107 3.68 2.77 7.83
C HIS A 107 2.40 2.40 8.57
N TYR A 108 1.39 1.84 7.87
CA TYR A 108 0.16 1.38 8.52
C TYR A 108 0.44 0.30 9.57
N MET A 109 1.28 -0.69 9.24
CA MET A 109 1.66 -1.74 10.17
C MET A 109 2.40 -1.18 11.40
N GLU A 110 3.38 -0.28 11.20
CA GLU A 110 4.11 0.40 12.27
C GLU A 110 3.16 1.17 13.21
N GLU A 111 2.18 1.87 12.65
CA GLU A 111 1.22 2.64 13.43
C GLU A 111 0.25 1.76 14.24
N VAL A 112 -0.19 0.63 13.68
CA VAL A 112 -1.02 -0.36 14.39
C VAL A 112 -0.22 -0.98 15.54
N ASP A 113 1.03 -1.37 15.30
CA ASP A 113 1.91 -1.95 16.33
C ASP A 113 2.24 -0.97 17.44
N ALA A 114 2.64 0.23 17.09
CA ALA A 114 3.01 1.27 18.05
C ALA A 114 1.88 1.62 19.03
N ARG A 115 0.63 1.40 18.64
CA ARG A 115 -0.56 1.70 19.44
C ARG A 115 -1.27 0.47 20.00
N SER A 116 -0.80 -0.72 19.66
CA SER A 116 -1.39 -2.00 20.09
C SER A 116 -2.89 -2.07 19.80
N VAL A 117 -3.30 -1.67 18.58
CA VAL A 117 -4.71 -1.63 18.17
C VAL A 117 -5.16 -3.01 17.69
N ASN A 118 -5.49 -3.88 18.62
CA ASN A 118 -5.83 -5.29 18.36
C ASN A 118 -6.97 -5.47 17.34
N VAL A 119 -7.94 -4.56 17.30
CA VAL A 119 -9.07 -4.61 16.36
C VAL A 119 -8.65 -4.42 14.90
N LEU A 120 -7.43 -3.94 14.66
CA LEU A 120 -6.86 -3.76 13.32
C LEU A 120 -5.90 -4.90 12.91
N GLU A 121 -5.68 -5.92 13.74
CA GLU A 121 -4.74 -7.01 13.44
C GLU A 121 -5.05 -7.74 12.14
N PHE A 122 -6.34 -7.96 11.83
CA PHE A 122 -6.74 -8.53 10.53
C PHE A 122 -6.25 -7.68 9.36
N TRP A 123 -6.42 -6.37 9.45
CA TRP A 123 -6.02 -5.42 8.40
C TRP A 123 -4.51 -5.22 8.35
N LYS A 124 -3.82 -5.33 9.48
CA LYS A 124 -2.37 -5.39 9.54
C LYS A 124 -1.83 -6.61 8.79
N GLY A 125 -2.47 -7.79 8.96
CA GLY A 125 -2.16 -8.97 8.16
C GLY A 125 -2.33 -8.73 6.66
N LYS A 126 -3.42 -8.09 6.26
CA LYS A 126 -3.64 -7.68 4.86
C LYS A 126 -2.59 -6.70 4.34
N ALA A 127 -2.18 -5.73 5.18
CA ALA A 127 -1.10 -4.80 4.83
C ALA A 127 0.24 -5.54 4.64
N GLN A 128 0.53 -6.55 5.46
CA GLN A 128 1.72 -7.38 5.35
C GLN A 128 1.74 -8.18 4.04
N ASP A 129 0.61 -8.73 3.64
CA ASP A 129 0.48 -9.47 2.37
C ASP A 129 0.77 -8.54 1.18
N GLU A 130 0.11 -7.38 1.12
CA GLU A 130 0.31 -6.37 0.09
C GLU A 130 1.76 -5.84 0.06
N TYR A 131 2.33 -5.56 1.24
CA TYR A 131 3.73 -5.15 1.36
C TYR A 131 4.68 -6.19 0.76
N SER A 132 4.49 -7.46 1.12
CA SER A 132 5.37 -8.56 0.70
C SER A 132 5.27 -8.81 -0.82
N GLU A 133 4.06 -8.78 -1.38
CA GLU A 133 3.82 -8.90 -2.81
C GLU A 133 4.52 -7.78 -3.58
N HIS A 134 4.25 -6.53 -3.21
CA HIS A 134 4.80 -5.38 -3.92
C HIS A 134 6.31 -5.23 -3.73
N MET A 135 6.86 -5.59 -2.58
CA MET A 135 8.29 -5.65 -2.35
C MET A 135 8.96 -6.68 -3.28
N SER A 136 8.37 -7.87 -3.42
CA SER A 136 8.88 -8.88 -4.33
C SER A 136 8.89 -8.40 -5.78
N LEU A 137 7.80 -7.79 -6.25
CA LEU A 137 7.67 -7.25 -7.60
C LEU A 137 8.65 -6.10 -7.85
N TYR A 138 8.84 -5.22 -6.87
CA TYR A 138 9.81 -4.13 -6.94
C TYR A 138 11.25 -4.67 -7.07
N VAL A 139 11.64 -5.60 -6.20
CA VAL A 139 12.98 -6.22 -6.24
C VAL A 139 13.22 -6.95 -7.57
N ASP A 140 12.20 -7.66 -8.08
CA ASP A 140 12.29 -8.33 -9.37
C ASP A 140 12.54 -7.34 -10.52
N ALA A 141 11.80 -6.24 -10.53
CA ALA A 141 11.93 -5.22 -11.57
C ALA A 141 13.27 -4.47 -11.50
N VAL A 142 13.75 -4.14 -10.29
CA VAL A 142 14.97 -3.32 -10.11
C VAL A 142 16.25 -4.14 -10.21
N ILE A 143 16.25 -5.39 -9.75
CA ILE A 143 17.45 -6.19 -9.62
C ILE A 143 17.49 -7.32 -10.67
N ARG A 144 16.49 -8.18 -10.70
CA ARG A 144 16.53 -9.41 -11.52
C ARG A 144 16.45 -9.13 -13.01
N ARG A 145 15.56 -8.23 -13.45
CA ARG A 145 15.43 -7.91 -14.88
C ARG A 145 16.70 -7.32 -15.49
N PRO A 146 17.32 -6.29 -14.88
CA PRO A 146 18.59 -5.74 -15.38
C PRO A 146 19.71 -6.77 -15.38
N LEU A 147 19.86 -7.58 -14.32
CA LEU A 147 20.88 -8.63 -14.26
C LEU A 147 20.66 -9.71 -15.32
N GLY A 148 19.42 -10.13 -15.55
CA GLY A 148 19.06 -11.07 -16.61
C GLY A 148 19.47 -10.56 -17.99
N LYS A 149 19.21 -9.29 -18.31
CA LYS A 149 19.63 -8.66 -19.58
C LYS A 149 21.16 -8.65 -19.73
N LEU A 150 21.90 -8.37 -18.65
CA LEU A 150 23.38 -8.38 -18.66
C LEU A 150 23.95 -9.78 -18.88
N LEU A 151 23.33 -10.82 -18.31
CA LEU A 151 23.77 -12.20 -18.47
C LEU A 151 23.53 -12.70 -19.90
N VAL A 152 22.39 -12.38 -20.50
CA VAL A 152 22.06 -12.77 -21.88
C VAL A 152 22.97 -12.05 -22.89
N SER A 153 23.32 -10.77 -22.65
CA SER A 153 24.18 -10.01 -23.55
C SER A 153 25.65 -10.49 -23.54
N LYS A 154 26.05 -11.27 -22.56
CA LYS A 154 27.41 -11.84 -22.45
C LYS A 154 27.57 -13.23 -23.08
N GLN A 155 26.57 -13.80 -23.72
CA GLN A 155 26.79 -15.01 -24.51
C GLN A 155 27.56 -14.61 -25.77
N PRO A 156 28.86 -15.04 -25.93
CA PRO A 156 29.58 -14.78 -27.17
C PRO A 156 28.89 -15.58 -28.26
N HIS A 157 28.65 -14.95 -29.40
CA HIS A 157 28.32 -15.61 -30.64
C HIS A 157 29.44 -16.61 -30.93
N LEU A 158 29.23 -17.85 -30.60
CA LEU A 158 29.98 -18.95 -31.19
C LEU A 158 29.51 -19.06 -32.63
N THR A 159 30.07 -18.19 -33.48
CA THR A 159 30.00 -18.31 -34.91
C THR A 159 30.59 -19.66 -35.29
N SER A 160 29.76 -20.53 -35.85
CA SER A 160 30.05 -21.73 -36.56
C SER A 160 31.25 -21.53 -37.47
N LEU A 161 32.40 -22.09 -37.10
CA LEU A 161 33.49 -22.38 -38.04
C LEU A 161 33.03 -23.58 -38.88
N HIS A 162 32.45 -23.29 -40.04
CA HIS A 162 32.40 -24.30 -41.13
C HIS A 162 33.83 -24.55 -41.58
N LEU A 163 34.32 -25.73 -41.25
CA LEU A 163 35.45 -26.38 -41.92
C LEU A 163 34.94 -26.94 -43.26
N THR A 164 35.41 -26.36 -44.33
CA THR A 164 35.48 -26.98 -45.64
C THR A 164 36.67 -27.91 -45.72
#